data_0b001579386328cbf49a536412c4d664
#
_entry.id   0b001579386328cbf49a536412c4d664
#
_cell.length_a   1.000
_cell.length_b   1.000
_cell.length_c   1.000
_cell.angle_alpha   90.00
_cell.angle_beta   90.00
_cell.angle_gamma   90.00
#
_symmetry.space_group_name_H-M   'P 1'
#
loop_
_entity.id
_entity.type
_entity.pdbx_description
1 polymer ?
#
loop_
_entity_poly.entity_id
_entity_poly.type
_entity_poly.pdbx_seq_one_letter_code
_entity_poly.pdbx_strand_id
1 'polypeptide(L)'
;YGQKGFHGVAIFSKQEPINVMKGLNGGEDESQKRYIQCDYETNGGIVSICNSYFPQGENRKHPDKFPYKDRYYQRITKHMESLSTEIVLTGDFNIAPHRNDIGMNEDGIKRWLREGHTAFLPEELEWYQILTKTGLEDVWRSNNPDSTKCSWFDYRSRGFDQDPKRGLRIDHFLLSEKLKAKYLDSQIDHDMRAMEKPSDHCPVSLDLDLKFS
;
A
#
# COMPACT_ATOMS: atom_id res chain seq x y z
N TYR A 1 -8.40 -12.36 -7.70
CA TYR A 1 -9.65 -12.03 -7.03
C TYR A 1 -10.14 -10.66 -7.51
N GLY A 2 -11.16 -10.64 -8.37
CA GLY A 2 -11.63 -9.44 -9.04
C GLY A 2 -13.13 -9.47 -9.31
N GLN A 3 -13.63 -8.35 -9.82
CA GLN A 3 -15.02 -8.16 -10.22
C GLN A 3 -15.11 -7.41 -11.54
N LYS A 4 -16.28 -7.43 -12.19
CA LYS A 4 -16.48 -6.70 -13.44
C LYS A 4 -16.44 -5.18 -13.19
N GLY A 5 -15.57 -4.51 -13.90
CA GLY A 5 -15.53 -3.04 -14.02
C GLY A 5 -14.53 -2.37 -13.08
N PHE A 6 -14.53 -2.67 -11.77
CA PHE A 6 -13.72 -1.95 -10.79
C PHE A 6 -13.12 -2.90 -9.76
N HIS A 7 -12.00 -2.48 -9.17
CA HIS A 7 -11.27 -3.18 -8.13
C HIS A 7 -10.79 -4.56 -8.59
N GLY A 8 -9.89 -5.09 -7.84
CA GLY A 8 -9.32 -6.40 -8.07
C GLY A 8 -7.89 -6.43 -7.62
N VAL A 9 -7.48 -7.59 -7.11
CA VAL A 9 -6.12 -7.87 -6.67
C VAL A 9 -5.71 -9.25 -7.16
N ALA A 10 -4.42 -9.44 -7.42
CA ALA A 10 -3.89 -10.71 -7.86
C ALA A 10 -2.49 -10.94 -7.27
N ILE A 11 -2.16 -12.19 -7.06
CA ILE A 11 -0.81 -12.67 -6.77
C ILE A 11 -0.46 -13.70 -7.85
N PHE A 12 0.68 -13.49 -8.54
CA PHE A 12 1.28 -14.45 -9.45
C PHE A 12 2.53 -14.99 -8.78
N SER A 13 2.62 -16.29 -8.64
CA SER A 13 3.70 -16.96 -7.94
C SER A 13 4.29 -18.10 -8.75
N LYS A 14 5.60 -18.32 -8.63
CA LYS A 14 6.27 -19.53 -9.13
C LYS A 14 6.11 -20.72 -8.18
N GLN A 15 5.82 -20.44 -6.92
CA GLN A 15 5.57 -21.44 -5.88
C GLN A 15 4.07 -21.55 -5.64
N GLU A 16 3.58 -22.76 -5.39
CA GLU A 16 2.21 -22.98 -5.00
C GLU A 16 2.03 -22.56 -3.53
N PRO A 17 1.07 -21.70 -3.21
CA PRO A 17 0.78 -21.34 -1.82
C PRO A 17 0.13 -22.50 -1.07
N ILE A 18 0.46 -22.67 0.22
CA ILE A 18 -0.17 -23.67 1.08
C ILE A 18 -1.61 -23.29 1.50
N ASN A 19 -1.94 -22.00 1.39
CA ASN A 19 -3.28 -21.47 1.67
C ASN A 19 -3.53 -20.20 0.84
N VAL A 20 -4.80 -19.99 0.45
CA VAL A 20 -5.24 -18.77 -0.25
C VAL A 20 -6.51 -18.23 0.38
N MET A 21 -6.47 -17.01 0.89
CA MET A 21 -7.63 -16.30 1.40
C MET A 21 -8.02 -15.15 0.45
N LYS A 22 -9.30 -15.03 0.13
CA LYS A 22 -9.87 -14.01 -0.75
C LYS A 22 -10.87 -13.15 0.03
N GLY A 23 -10.58 -11.84 0.13
CA GLY A 23 -11.37 -10.90 0.91
C GLY A 23 -10.98 -10.90 2.39
N LEU A 24 -11.41 -9.88 3.12
CA LEU A 24 -11.26 -9.79 4.58
C LEU A 24 -12.48 -10.38 5.25
N ASN A 25 -12.29 -11.40 6.10
CA ASN A 25 -13.40 -12.07 6.82
C ASN A 25 -14.22 -11.09 7.67
N GLY A 26 -15.54 -11.32 7.73
CA GLY A 26 -16.47 -10.61 8.62
C GLY A 26 -16.87 -9.20 8.17
N GLY A 27 -16.72 -8.86 6.89
CA GLY A 27 -17.14 -7.57 6.37
C GLY A 27 -18.49 -7.66 5.62
N GLU A 28 -19.36 -6.69 5.87
CA GLU A 28 -20.61 -6.48 5.12
C GLU A 28 -20.36 -6.16 3.64
N ASP A 29 -19.10 -5.91 3.24
CA ASP A 29 -18.74 -5.35 1.93
C ASP A 29 -17.80 -6.27 1.16
N GLU A 30 -18.21 -7.52 0.96
CA GLU A 30 -17.60 -8.42 -0.04
C GLU A 30 -17.85 -7.95 -1.48
N SER A 31 -18.61 -6.86 -1.65
CA SER A 31 -18.90 -6.28 -2.96
C SER A 31 -17.64 -5.78 -3.68
N GLN A 32 -16.59 -5.40 -2.92
CA GLN A 32 -15.34 -4.91 -3.47
C GLN A 32 -14.18 -5.89 -3.25
N LYS A 33 -13.64 -6.39 -4.33
CA LYS A 33 -12.59 -7.41 -4.36
C LYS A 33 -11.20 -6.78 -4.17
N ARG A 34 -10.86 -6.40 -2.92
CA ARG A 34 -9.71 -5.54 -2.58
C ARG A 34 -8.58 -6.22 -1.83
N TYR A 35 -8.74 -7.50 -1.43
CA TYR A 35 -7.74 -8.20 -0.63
C TYR A 35 -7.57 -9.64 -1.07
N ILE A 36 -6.32 -10.08 -1.16
CA ILE A 36 -5.94 -11.48 -1.36
C ILE A 36 -4.69 -11.77 -0.52
N GLN A 37 -4.66 -12.91 0.14
CA GLN A 37 -3.53 -13.43 0.90
C GLN A 37 -3.15 -14.79 0.37
N CYS A 38 -1.85 -15.03 0.24
CA CYS A 38 -1.27 -16.34 -0.05
C CYS A 38 -0.23 -16.65 1.02
N ASP A 39 -0.35 -17.82 1.63
CA ASP A 39 0.59 -18.28 2.63
C ASP A 39 1.59 -19.26 2.00
N TYR A 40 2.87 -19.08 2.28
CA TYR A 40 3.96 -19.88 1.74
C TYR A 40 4.81 -20.46 2.86
N GLU A 41 5.22 -21.70 2.71
CA GLU A 41 6.20 -22.32 3.59
C GLU A 41 7.62 -21.87 3.18
N THR A 42 8.41 -21.46 4.17
CA THR A 42 9.79 -21.01 3.97
C THR A 42 10.72 -21.67 4.99
N ASN A 43 12.00 -21.55 4.78
CA ASN A 43 13.01 -21.99 5.74
C ASN A 43 12.95 -21.26 7.11
N GLY A 44 12.18 -20.18 7.21
CA GLY A 44 11.96 -19.38 8.44
C GLY A 44 10.56 -19.55 9.03
N GLY A 45 9.73 -20.46 8.52
CA GLY A 45 8.33 -20.64 8.90
C GLY A 45 7.37 -20.15 7.81
N ILE A 46 6.10 -20.01 8.17
CA ILE A 46 5.07 -19.57 7.21
C ILE A 46 5.13 -18.04 7.05
N VAL A 47 5.11 -17.60 5.78
CA VAL A 47 5.02 -16.19 5.40
C VAL A 47 3.70 -15.95 4.66
N SER A 48 2.92 -15.00 5.14
CA SER A 48 1.69 -14.53 4.50
C SER A 48 2.01 -13.31 3.61
N ILE A 49 1.84 -13.48 2.30
CA ILE A 49 1.90 -12.39 1.33
C ILE A 49 0.48 -11.84 1.17
N CYS A 50 0.26 -10.63 1.68
CA CYS A 50 -1.03 -9.95 1.72
C CYS A 50 -1.02 -8.80 0.70
N ASN A 51 -1.77 -8.93 -0.39
CA ASN A 51 -1.93 -7.85 -1.38
C ASN A 51 -3.27 -7.17 -1.21
N SER A 52 -3.25 -5.85 -1.03
CA SER A 52 -4.44 -5.06 -0.76
C SER A 52 -4.52 -3.80 -1.64
N TYR A 53 -5.70 -3.55 -2.20
CA TYR A 53 -6.07 -2.30 -2.83
C TYR A 53 -6.98 -1.50 -1.89
N PHE A 54 -6.39 -0.65 -1.06
CA PHE A 54 -7.14 0.14 -0.09
C PHE A 54 -8.06 1.17 -0.78
N PRO A 55 -9.24 1.45 -0.23
CA PRO A 55 -10.13 2.45 -0.80
C PRO A 55 -9.48 3.84 -0.85
N GLN A 56 -9.67 4.54 -1.96
CA GLN A 56 -9.14 5.89 -2.15
C GLN A 56 -9.86 6.93 -1.27
N GLY A 57 -11.18 6.77 -1.06
CA GLY A 57 -11.98 7.64 -0.17
C GLY A 57 -12.52 8.90 -0.85
N GLU A 58 -11.99 9.30 -1.98
CA GLU A 58 -12.34 10.47 -2.81
C GLU A 58 -12.13 11.81 -2.10
N ASN A 59 -12.92 12.11 -1.08
CA ASN A 59 -12.84 13.34 -0.30
C ASN A 59 -13.39 13.11 1.10
N ARG A 60 -12.86 13.81 2.09
CA ARG A 60 -13.31 13.76 3.50
C ARG A 60 -14.83 13.91 3.66
N LYS A 61 -15.47 14.70 2.80
CA LYS A 61 -16.92 14.98 2.85
C LYS A 61 -17.76 13.97 2.09
N HIS A 62 -17.16 13.00 1.39
CA HIS A 62 -17.93 12.00 0.66
C HIS A 62 -18.66 11.07 1.64
N PRO A 63 -20.02 10.99 1.57
CA PRO A 63 -20.81 10.35 2.61
C PRO A 63 -20.56 8.85 2.76
N ASP A 64 -20.14 8.18 1.70
CA ASP A 64 -19.96 6.72 1.69
C ASP A 64 -18.50 6.30 1.57
N LYS A 65 -17.74 6.89 0.62
CA LYS A 65 -16.40 6.40 0.26
C LYS A 65 -15.36 6.68 1.34
N PHE A 66 -15.43 7.83 2.01
CA PHE A 66 -14.50 8.15 3.07
C PHE A 66 -14.74 7.31 4.33
N PRO A 67 -15.98 7.17 4.84
CA PRO A 67 -16.28 6.21 5.91
C PRO A 67 -15.98 4.75 5.54
N TYR A 68 -16.10 4.37 4.26
CA TYR A 68 -15.71 3.04 3.81
C TYR A 68 -14.20 2.83 3.90
N LYS A 69 -13.38 3.83 3.56
CA LYS A 69 -11.93 3.79 3.72
C LYS A 69 -11.53 3.57 5.19
N ASP A 70 -12.15 4.32 6.12
CA ASP A 70 -11.94 4.15 7.57
C ASP A 70 -12.24 2.72 8.01
N ARG A 71 -13.45 2.22 7.71
CA ARG A 71 -13.83 0.82 8.06
C ARG A 71 -12.88 -0.21 7.45
N TYR A 72 -12.38 0.05 6.24
CA TYR A 72 -11.42 -0.86 5.61
C TYR A 72 -10.09 -0.91 6.37
N TYR A 73 -9.55 0.24 6.79
CA TYR A 73 -8.35 0.30 7.62
C TYR A 73 -8.53 -0.40 8.96
N GLN A 74 -9.68 -0.21 9.63
CA GLN A 74 -9.99 -0.92 10.88
C GLN A 74 -10.03 -2.44 10.68
N ARG A 75 -10.64 -2.91 9.61
CA ARG A 75 -10.76 -4.34 9.31
C ARG A 75 -9.43 -4.99 8.98
N ILE A 76 -8.63 -4.36 8.12
CA ILE A 76 -7.32 -4.92 7.76
C ILE A 76 -6.36 -4.90 8.96
N THR A 77 -6.42 -3.88 9.81
CA THR A 77 -5.65 -3.84 11.06
C THR A 77 -5.98 -5.02 11.96
N LYS A 78 -7.27 -5.26 12.22
CA LYS A 78 -7.72 -6.43 13.01
C LYS A 78 -7.29 -7.75 12.37
N HIS A 79 -7.30 -7.84 11.05
CA HIS A 79 -6.84 -9.02 10.35
C HIS A 79 -5.33 -9.23 10.54
N MET A 80 -4.51 -8.19 10.38
CA MET A 80 -3.06 -8.27 10.63
C MET A 80 -2.74 -8.71 12.08
N GLU A 81 -3.46 -8.16 13.06
CA GLU A 81 -3.33 -8.56 14.47
C GLU A 81 -3.68 -10.04 14.72
N SER A 82 -4.55 -10.62 13.93
CA SER A 82 -4.99 -12.01 14.07
C SER A 82 -4.04 -13.03 13.47
N LEU A 83 -3.12 -12.62 12.62
CA LEU A 83 -2.17 -13.50 11.96
C LEU A 83 -1.05 -13.92 12.92
N SER A 84 -0.73 -15.21 12.94
CA SER A 84 0.38 -15.78 13.69
C SER A 84 1.62 -16.05 12.81
N THR A 85 1.52 -15.73 11.53
CA THR A 85 2.56 -15.90 10.51
C THR A 85 3.42 -14.65 10.39
N GLU A 86 4.58 -14.75 9.74
CA GLU A 86 5.30 -13.56 9.29
C GLU A 86 4.55 -12.91 8.12
N ILE A 87 4.53 -11.57 8.06
CA ILE A 87 3.65 -10.82 7.17
C ILE A 87 4.44 -9.94 6.21
N VAL A 88 4.12 -10.04 4.93
CA VAL A 88 4.37 -9.01 3.92
C VAL A 88 3.03 -8.43 3.53
N LEU A 89 2.70 -7.23 3.97
CA LEU A 89 1.52 -6.49 3.52
C LEU A 89 1.95 -5.48 2.46
N THR A 90 1.39 -5.61 1.25
CA THR A 90 1.74 -4.77 0.11
C THR A 90 0.51 -4.33 -0.68
N GLY A 91 0.68 -3.37 -1.57
CA GLY A 91 -0.32 -2.86 -2.49
C GLY A 91 -0.45 -1.34 -2.48
N ASP A 92 -1.55 -0.84 -3.05
CA ASP A 92 -1.90 0.58 -3.04
C ASP A 92 -2.69 0.90 -1.75
N PHE A 93 -2.02 1.58 -0.82
CA PHE A 93 -2.60 1.99 0.46
C PHE A 93 -3.45 3.26 0.36
N ASN A 94 -3.32 3.98 -0.74
CA ASN A 94 -3.95 5.29 -0.92
C ASN A 94 -3.67 6.28 0.24
N ILE A 95 -2.55 6.11 0.95
CA ILE A 95 -2.05 7.02 1.98
C ILE A 95 -0.55 7.27 1.77
N ALA A 96 -0.15 8.54 1.81
CA ALA A 96 1.23 9.02 1.86
C ALA A 96 1.57 9.42 3.30
N PRO A 97 2.16 8.51 4.12
CA PRO A 97 2.20 8.67 5.57
C PRO A 97 3.27 9.65 6.07
N HIS A 98 4.26 9.97 5.25
CA HIS A 98 5.38 10.82 5.65
C HIS A 98 5.44 12.08 4.80
N ARG A 99 6.01 13.19 5.34
CA ARG A 99 6.15 14.43 4.56
C ARG A 99 6.91 14.21 3.24
N ASN A 100 7.95 13.39 3.25
CA ASN A 100 8.74 13.06 2.06
C ASN A 100 8.00 12.16 1.04
N ASP A 101 6.83 11.64 1.39
CA ASP A 101 5.95 10.89 0.49
C ASP A 101 5.03 11.79 -0.34
N ILE A 102 5.07 13.10 -0.08
CA ILE A 102 4.17 14.10 -0.68
C ILE A 102 5.01 15.04 -1.56
N GLY A 103 5.02 14.79 -2.86
CA GLY A 103 5.71 15.60 -3.85
C GLY A 103 4.98 16.90 -4.18
N MET A 104 4.55 17.66 -3.16
CA MET A 104 3.91 18.96 -3.29
C MET A 104 4.61 20.00 -2.40
N ASN A 105 4.57 21.27 -2.83
CA ASN A 105 4.99 22.37 -1.98
C ASN A 105 3.98 22.64 -0.86
N GLU A 106 4.38 23.45 0.14
CA GLU A 106 3.57 23.70 1.33
C GLU A 106 2.20 24.32 1.01
N ASP A 107 2.11 25.20 0.03
CA ASP A 107 0.84 25.81 -0.35
C ASP A 107 -0.11 24.80 -1.03
N GLY A 108 0.46 23.90 -1.83
CA GLY A 108 -0.27 22.77 -2.40
C GLY A 108 -0.84 21.85 -1.32
N ILE A 109 -0.03 21.50 -0.31
CA ILE A 109 -0.45 20.67 0.84
C ILE A 109 -1.56 21.37 1.62
N LYS A 110 -1.38 22.65 1.99
CA LYS A 110 -2.41 23.41 2.71
C LYS A 110 -3.74 23.48 1.94
N ARG A 111 -3.67 23.68 0.62
CA ARG A 111 -4.86 23.68 -0.22
C ARG A 111 -5.53 22.31 -0.26
N TRP A 112 -4.77 21.22 -0.44
CA TRP A 112 -5.24 19.85 -0.47
C TRP A 112 -6.01 19.48 0.81
N LEU A 113 -5.43 19.79 1.96
CA LEU A 113 -6.03 19.55 3.28
C LEU A 113 -7.31 20.39 3.49
N ARG A 114 -7.28 21.67 3.10
CA ARG A 114 -8.45 22.57 3.20
C ARG A 114 -9.61 22.08 2.34
N GLU A 115 -9.33 21.57 1.17
CA GLU A 115 -10.32 21.03 0.23
C GLU A 115 -10.80 19.61 0.63
N GLY A 116 -10.14 18.99 1.59
CA GLY A 116 -10.50 17.68 2.13
C GLY A 116 -10.15 16.51 1.21
N HIS A 117 -9.17 16.68 0.33
CA HIS A 117 -8.66 15.59 -0.50
C HIS A 117 -7.96 14.54 0.35
N THR A 118 -8.19 13.28 0.00
CA THR A 118 -7.61 12.11 0.68
C THR A 118 -6.14 11.90 0.31
N ALA A 119 -5.48 11.02 1.00
CA ALA A 119 -4.15 10.47 0.95
C ALA A 119 -3.20 10.90 2.09
N PHE A 120 -3.44 12.01 2.77
CA PHE A 120 -2.64 12.43 3.94
C PHE A 120 -3.42 13.34 4.90
N LEU A 121 -4.72 13.13 5.02
CA LEU A 121 -5.53 13.77 6.06
C LEU A 121 -5.08 13.29 7.45
N PRO A 122 -5.17 14.11 8.51
CA PRO A 122 -4.73 13.71 9.84
C PRO A 122 -5.30 12.37 10.30
N GLU A 123 -6.58 12.10 10.08
CA GLU A 123 -7.23 10.84 10.39
C GLU A 123 -6.67 9.66 9.56
N GLU A 124 -6.31 9.87 8.30
CA GLU A 124 -5.70 8.83 7.47
C GLU A 124 -4.30 8.46 7.99
N LEU A 125 -3.52 9.46 8.42
CA LEU A 125 -2.22 9.22 9.05
C LEU A 125 -2.37 8.45 10.36
N GLU A 126 -3.42 8.72 11.14
CA GLU A 126 -3.73 7.96 12.35
C GLU A 126 -4.07 6.51 12.02
N TRP A 127 -4.92 6.25 11.02
CA TRP A 127 -5.24 4.87 10.58
C TRP A 127 -3.99 4.09 10.15
N TYR A 128 -3.11 4.73 9.40
CA TYR A 128 -1.84 4.13 8.99
C TYR A 128 -0.94 3.84 10.20
N GLN A 129 -0.85 4.76 11.16
CA GLN A 129 -0.09 4.56 12.38
C GLN A 129 -0.64 3.42 13.25
N ILE A 130 -1.97 3.28 13.33
CA ILE A 130 -2.60 2.17 14.06
C ILE A 130 -2.26 0.84 13.37
N LEU A 131 -2.34 0.78 12.04
CA LEU A 131 -1.96 -0.39 11.26
C LEU A 131 -0.48 -0.77 11.48
N THR A 132 0.43 0.17 11.46
CA THR A 132 1.87 -0.12 11.68
C THR A 132 2.17 -0.54 13.12
N LYS A 133 1.39 -0.08 14.12
CA LYS A 133 1.52 -0.52 15.51
C LYS A 133 1.19 -1.99 15.75
N THR A 134 0.64 -2.70 14.77
CA THR A 134 0.47 -4.18 14.83
C THR A 134 1.80 -4.94 14.71
N GLY A 135 2.93 -4.26 14.66
CA GLY A 135 4.27 -4.83 14.49
C GLY A 135 4.75 -4.84 13.03
N LEU A 136 4.12 -4.04 12.18
CA LEU A 136 4.49 -3.89 10.78
C LEU A 136 5.29 -2.60 10.57
N GLU A 137 6.34 -2.66 9.74
CA GLU A 137 7.18 -1.51 9.41
C GLU A 137 7.25 -1.26 7.90
N ASP A 138 7.16 0.01 7.51
CA ASP A 138 7.42 0.48 6.15
C ASP A 138 8.93 0.42 5.86
N VAL A 139 9.36 -0.71 5.34
CA VAL A 139 10.80 -0.99 5.16
C VAL A 139 11.44 -0.12 4.09
N TRP A 140 10.66 0.31 3.08
CA TRP A 140 11.22 1.24 2.09
C TRP A 140 11.55 2.59 2.75
N ARG A 141 10.64 3.14 3.56
CA ARG A 141 10.86 4.43 4.25
C ARG A 141 11.97 4.32 5.29
N SER A 142 12.03 3.23 6.05
CA SER A 142 13.09 3.03 7.06
C SER A 142 14.48 2.98 6.44
N ASN A 143 14.62 2.42 5.24
CA ASN A 143 15.89 2.32 4.52
C ASN A 143 16.18 3.52 3.61
N ASN A 144 15.17 4.36 3.33
CA ASN A 144 15.28 5.55 2.49
C ASN A 144 14.67 6.79 3.18
N PRO A 145 15.15 7.19 4.38
CA PRO A 145 14.49 8.20 5.22
C PRO A 145 14.36 9.57 4.53
N ASP A 146 15.33 9.95 3.71
CA ASP A 146 15.38 11.26 3.05
C ASP A 146 14.83 11.24 1.62
N SER A 147 14.49 10.08 1.09
CA SER A 147 14.02 9.96 -0.29
C SER A 147 12.65 10.62 -0.48
N THR A 148 12.52 11.37 -1.57
CA THR A 148 11.25 12.00 -2.01
C THR A 148 10.66 11.29 -3.23
N LYS A 149 11.10 10.06 -3.54
CA LYS A 149 10.53 9.28 -4.63
C LYS A 149 9.06 8.96 -4.35
N CYS A 150 8.21 9.26 -5.33
CA CYS A 150 6.78 8.93 -5.32
C CYS A 150 6.52 7.68 -6.16
N SER A 151 5.47 6.94 -5.82
CA SER A 151 5.04 5.76 -6.56
C SER A 151 3.84 6.03 -7.48
N TRP A 152 3.12 7.13 -7.27
CA TRP A 152 1.96 7.54 -8.06
C TRP A 152 2.06 8.98 -8.55
N PHE A 153 1.62 9.22 -9.80
CA PHE A 153 1.64 10.53 -10.44
C PHE A 153 0.37 10.77 -11.25
N ASP A 154 -0.43 11.74 -10.84
CA ASP A 154 -1.65 12.10 -11.55
C ASP A 154 -1.37 12.50 -13.01
N TYR A 155 -2.04 11.82 -13.94
CA TYR A 155 -1.90 12.09 -15.38
C TYR A 155 -2.34 13.50 -15.77
N ARG A 156 -3.40 14.02 -15.15
CA ARG A 156 -3.99 15.32 -15.52
C ARG A 156 -3.05 16.46 -15.20
N SER A 157 -2.35 16.37 -14.08
CA SER A 157 -1.36 17.37 -13.65
C SER A 157 0.00 17.18 -14.32
N ARG A 158 0.22 16.04 -15.02
CA ARG A 158 1.52 15.64 -15.58
C ARG A 158 2.64 15.71 -14.53
N GLY A 159 2.34 15.27 -13.33
CA GLY A 159 3.23 15.40 -12.18
C GLY A 159 4.57 14.70 -12.34
N PHE A 160 4.62 13.61 -13.11
CA PHE A 160 5.84 12.88 -13.39
C PHE A 160 6.85 13.69 -14.23
N ASP A 161 6.36 14.55 -15.13
CA ASP A 161 7.19 15.37 -16.04
C ASP A 161 7.69 16.66 -15.39
N GLN A 162 7.24 16.97 -14.16
CA GLN A 162 7.65 18.19 -13.45
C GLN A 162 9.02 18.00 -12.76
N ASP A 163 9.71 19.10 -12.53
CA ASP A 163 10.95 19.14 -11.75
C ASP A 163 10.82 20.22 -10.64
N PRO A 164 10.81 19.85 -9.35
CA PRO A 164 10.75 18.46 -8.84
C PRO A 164 9.44 17.75 -9.23
N LYS A 165 9.52 16.42 -9.36
CA LYS A 165 8.35 15.57 -9.67
C LYS A 165 7.25 15.75 -8.62
N ARG A 166 5.98 15.81 -9.08
CA ARG A 166 4.82 16.03 -8.24
C ARG A 166 3.92 14.80 -8.20
N GLY A 167 4.05 14.02 -7.16
CA GLY A 167 3.31 12.77 -6.96
C GLY A 167 3.12 12.44 -5.49
N LEU A 168 2.70 11.21 -5.22
CA LEU A 168 2.57 10.65 -3.88
C LEU A 168 3.24 9.27 -3.84
N ARG A 169 3.81 8.89 -2.69
CA ARG A 169 4.17 7.50 -2.44
C ARG A 169 3.03 6.86 -1.65
N ILE A 170 2.25 6.04 -2.31
CA ILE A 170 1.06 5.38 -1.78
C ILE A 170 1.08 3.87 -1.93
N ASP A 171 2.06 3.32 -2.64
CA ASP A 171 2.33 1.89 -2.76
C ASP A 171 3.43 1.51 -1.77
N HIS A 172 3.14 0.57 -0.87
CA HIS A 172 4.00 0.27 0.28
C HIS A 172 4.30 -1.22 0.42
N PHE A 173 5.39 -1.52 1.13
CA PHE A 173 5.69 -2.81 1.73
C PHE A 173 5.82 -2.63 3.24
N LEU A 174 4.88 -3.25 3.98
CA LEU A 174 4.96 -3.34 5.42
C LEU A 174 5.37 -4.77 5.80
N LEU A 175 6.44 -4.89 6.59
CA LEU A 175 7.00 -6.17 7.00
C LEU A 175 6.88 -6.37 8.51
N SER A 176 6.60 -7.61 8.93
CA SER A 176 6.75 -8.03 10.30
C SER A 176 8.23 -8.07 10.73
N GLU A 177 8.49 -8.03 12.05
CA GLU A 177 9.82 -7.84 12.62
C GLU A 177 10.87 -8.84 12.12
N LYS A 178 10.52 -10.14 12.00
CA LYS A 178 11.49 -11.14 11.54
C LYS A 178 11.81 -11.00 10.06
N LEU A 179 10.85 -10.55 9.23
CA LEU A 179 11.09 -10.29 7.82
C LEU A 179 11.94 -9.05 7.59
N LYS A 180 11.88 -8.05 8.46
CA LYS A 180 12.79 -6.90 8.41
C LYS A 180 14.25 -7.33 8.46
N ALA A 181 14.57 -8.31 9.31
CA ALA A 181 15.93 -8.86 9.41
C ALA A 181 16.38 -9.60 8.14
N LYS A 182 15.46 -9.88 7.21
CA LYS A 182 15.70 -10.51 5.90
C LYS A 182 15.68 -9.52 4.75
N TYR A 183 15.47 -8.25 5.01
CA TYR A 183 15.44 -7.21 3.99
C TYR A 183 16.79 -7.10 3.28
N LEU A 184 16.76 -7.07 1.96
CA LEU A 184 17.94 -6.85 1.11
C LEU A 184 17.85 -5.51 0.37
N ASP A 185 16.75 -5.28 -0.35
CA ASP A 185 16.54 -4.05 -1.12
C ASP A 185 15.04 -3.80 -1.38
N SER A 186 14.71 -2.56 -1.71
CA SER A 186 13.40 -2.20 -2.25
C SER A 186 13.51 -0.98 -3.17
N GLN A 187 12.72 -0.95 -4.24
CA GLN A 187 12.82 0.09 -5.26
C GLN A 187 11.43 0.58 -5.70
N ILE A 188 11.41 1.82 -6.20
CA ILE A 188 10.29 2.42 -6.94
C ILE A 188 10.80 2.67 -8.36
N ASP A 189 10.24 1.98 -9.35
CA ASP A 189 10.71 1.97 -10.72
C ASP A 189 10.16 3.14 -11.54
N HIS A 190 10.91 4.23 -11.56
CA HIS A 190 10.59 5.41 -12.36
C HIS A 190 10.87 5.19 -13.86
N ASP A 191 11.74 4.26 -14.24
CA ASP A 191 12.08 3.98 -15.64
C ASP A 191 10.88 3.33 -16.34
N MET A 192 10.20 2.39 -15.69
CA MET A 192 8.93 1.84 -16.21
C MET A 192 7.84 2.91 -16.28
N ARG A 193 7.78 3.84 -15.32
CA ARG A 193 6.82 4.96 -15.35
C ARG A 193 7.13 5.95 -16.49
N ALA A 194 8.36 6.01 -16.98
CA ALA A 194 8.78 6.87 -18.10
C ALA A 194 8.52 6.27 -19.48
N MET A 195 8.09 5.00 -19.58
CA MET A 195 7.82 4.33 -20.85
C MET A 195 6.61 4.92 -21.59
N GLU A 196 6.42 4.51 -22.84
CA GLU A 196 5.23 4.91 -23.62
C GLU A 196 3.94 4.31 -23.01
N LYS A 197 2.93 5.15 -22.81
CA LYS A 197 1.61 4.79 -22.24
C LYS A 197 1.70 4.02 -20.90
N PRO A 198 2.46 4.54 -19.93
CA PRO A 198 2.67 3.85 -18.66
C PRO A 198 1.42 3.88 -17.79
N SER A 199 1.39 3.10 -16.70
CA SER A 199 0.46 3.31 -15.57
C SER A 199 0.73 4.66 -14.89
N ASP A 200 -0.24 5.22 -14.17
CA ASP A 200 -0.03 6.33 -13.24
C ASP A 200 0.72 5.91 -11.96
N HIS A 201 0.79 4.60 -11.68
CA HIS A 201 1.65 4.02 -10.65
C HIS A 201 2.98 3.52 -11.24
N CYS A 202 4.03 3.63 -10.43
CA CYS A 202 5.31 2.95 -10.66
C CYS A 202 5.24 1.53 -10.09
N PRO A 203 5.85 0.53 -10.72
CA PRO A 203 6.12 -0.72 -10.03
C PRO A 203 6.98 -0.47 -8.79
N VAL A 204 6.67 -1.19 -7.71
CA VAL A 204 7.50 -1.24 -6.51
C VAL A 204 7.99 -2.68 -6.32
N SER A 205 9.25 -2.83 -5.91
CA SER A 205 9.87 -4.14 -5.68
C SER A 205 10.46 -4.22 -4.28
N LEU A 206 10.49 -5.46 -3.76
CA LEU A 206 11.06 -5.81 -2.47
C LEU A 206 11.85 -7.11 -2.62
N ASP A 207 13.10 -7.09 -2.18
CA ASP A 207 13.97 -8.25 -2.14
C ASP A 207 14.21 -8.68 -0.69
N LEU A 208 13.97 -9.94 -0.40
CA LEU A 208 14.17 -10.56 0.91
C LEU A 208 15.06 -11.81 0.81
N ASP A 209 15.94 -12.03 1.79
CA ASP A 209 16.69 -13.27 1.94
C ASP A 209 15.80 -14.38 2.51
N LEU A 210 14.92 -14.90 1.67
CA LEU A 210 14.00 -16.00 1.98
C LEU A 210 14.14 -17.13 0.97
N LYS A 211 14.05 -18.36 1.47
CA LYS A 211 13.96 -19.56 0.61
C LYS A 211 12.62 -20.23 0.86
N PHE A 212 11.89 -20.42 -0.20
CA PHE A 212 10.66 -21.21 -0.18
C PHE A 212 11.04 -22.70 -0.09
N SER A 213 10.21 -23.46 0.63
CA SER A 213 10.34 -24.90 0.80
C SER A 213 9.67 -25.66 -0.35
#